data_04f480c66735ccddc507a8daa98dd17c
#
_entry.id   04f480c66735ccddc507a8daa98dd17c
#
_cell.length_a   1.000
_cell.length_b   1.000
_cell.length_c   1.000
_cell.angle_alpha   90.00
_cell.angle_beta   90.00
_cell.angle_gamma   90.00
#
_symmetry.space_group_name_H-M   'P 1'
#
loop_
_entity.id
_entity.type
_entity.pdbx_description
1 polymer ?
#
loop_
_entity_poly.entity_id
_entity_poly.type
_entity_poly.pdbx_seq_one_letter_code
_entity_poly.pdbx_strand_id
1 'polypeptide(L)'
;GVTLLTAIMPRLSRNAADGDVDAVARDLTLGSKLTFIALIPIVIFMTGFGVPIARALFQYGAYGAESAEQLGLTISFSAFTLIPYALVLLHLRVFYAREEAWTPTFIIAGITLTKIVLTLLAPLMTSNPDRVVILLGTANGFGFVSGAVIGGFLLKRKLGSLGGKAVTQTVLWASGAGLVGLVVSWVLYWGVNFLLPENLPSIVSLIKVAVLGIIFLIATGLVLSKSSLPEVQNLARALQRIPGMSRFIKVDSSKAIELEEPDVPEIRPVFSQDAFNATLVPPPMSAGIVRGPRLVPGAPVSDGRFRLLQDHGAVTGAQFWQAREQAT
;
A
#
# COMPACT_ATOMS: atom_id res chain seq x y z
N GLY A 1 -1.53 -3.57 -0.93
CA GLY A 1 -1.67 -2.29 -0.21
C GLY A 1 -0.37 -1.86 0.45
N VAL A 2 0.23 -2.71 1.30
CA VAL A 2 1.46 -2.36 2.05
C VAL A 2 2.62 -2.03 1.11
N THR A 3 2.85 -2.78 0.05
CA THR A 3 3.95 -2.59 -0.91
C THR A 3 3.87 -1.24 -1.64
N LEU A 4 2.66 -0.82 -2.05
CA LEU A 4 2.46 0.49 -2.68
C LEU A 4 2.72 1.63 -1.67
N LEU A 5 2.27 1.45 -0.43
CA LEU A 5 2.49 2.41 0.64
C LEU A 5 3.98 2.55 1.00
N THR A 6 4.74 1.45 1.02
CA THR A 6 6.18 1.50 1.28
C THR A 6 6.96 2.19 0.15
N ALA A 7 6.53 2.07 -1.09
CA ALA A 7 7.16 2.73 -2.23
C ALA A 7 6.98 4.28 -2.21
N ILE A 8 5.83 4.76 -1.71
CA ILE A 8 5.53 6.20 -1.65
C ILE A 8 6.17 6.87 -0.40
N MET A 9 6.43 6.08 0.64
CA MET A 9 6.84 6.59 1.96
C MET A 9 8.12 7.45 1.95
N PRO A 10 9.23 7.08 1.29
CA PRO A 10 10.44 7.89 1.28
C PRO A 10 10.23 9.27 0.66
N ARG A 11 9.44 9.34 -0.42
CA ARG A 11 9.10 10.59 -1.10
C ARG A 11 8.18 11.45 -0.23
N LEU A 12 7.15 10.85 0.36
CA LEU A 12 6.24 11.53 1.25
C LEU A 12 6.96 12.13 2.46
N SER A 13 7.88 11.38 3.10
CA SER A 13 8.66 11.85 4.24
C SER A 13 9.61 13.00 3.87
N ARG A 14 10.23 12.92 2.69
CA ARG A 14 11.09 14.01 2.19
C ARG A 14 10.28 15.28 1.95
N ASN A 15 9.18 15.20 1.20
CA ASN A 15 8.31 16.34 0.91
C ASN A 15 7.74 16.96 2.19
N ALA A 16 7.42 16.12 3.20
CA ALA A 16 6.96 16.60 4.50
C ALA A 16 8.06 17.31 5.28
N ALA A 17 9.30 16.81 5.24
CA ALA A 17 10.47 17.42 5.89
C ALA A 17 10.83 18.77 5.23
N ASP A 18 10.68 18.88 3.91
CA ASP A 18 10.91 20.11 3.15
C ASP A 18 9.79 21.15 3.33
N GLY A 19 8.69 20.77 4.02
CA GLY A 19 7.54 21.65 4.24
C GLY A 19 6.68 21.88 2.98
N ASP A 20 6.89 21.12 1.90
CA ASP A 20 6.12 21.22 0.65
C ASP A 20 4.74 20.55 0.81
N VAL A 21 3.78 21.35 1.27
CA VAL A 21 2.40 20.93 1.50
C VAL A 21 1.72 20.44 0.21
N ASP A 22 2.01 21.07 -0.92
CA ASP A 22 1.41 20.72 -2.21
C ASP A 22 1.95 19.39 -2.72
N ALA A 23 3.25 19.12 -2.54
CA ALA A 23 3.85 17.83 -2.88
C ALA A 23 3.27 16.70 -2.00
N VAL A 24 3.12 16.93 -0.69
CA VAL A 24 2.46 15.97 0.23
C VAL A 24 1.03 15.69 -0.19
N ALA A 25 0.25 16.72 -0.57
CA ALA A 25 -1.12 16.55 -1.05
C ALA A 25 -1.19 15.76 -2.37
N ARG A 26 -0.25 15.99 -3.30
CA ARG A 26 -0.13 15.22 -4.55
C ARG A 26 0.20 13.75 -4.27
N ASP A 27 1.15 13.48 -3.38
CA ASP A 27 1.55 12.12 -3.00
C ASP A 27 0.41 11.36 -2.31
N LEU A 28 -0.35 12.03 -1.43
CA LEU A 28 -1.54 11.46 -0.80
C LEU A 28 -2.63 11.14 -1.83
N THR A 29 -2.87 12.05 -2.77
CA THR A 29 -3.84 11.84 -3.85
C THR A 29 -3.44 10.64 -4.72
N LEU A 30 -2.17 10.55 -5.12
CA LEU A 30 -1.65 9.42 -5.88
C LEU A 30 -1.79 8.11 -5.11
N GLY A 31 -1.39 8.10 -3.84
CA GLY A 31 -1.53 6.94 -2.95
C GLY A 31 -2.99 6.48 -2.81
N SER A 32 -3.92 7.42 -2.68
CA SER A 32 -5.36 7.13 -2.62
C SER A 32 -5.87 6.53 -3.92
N LYS A 33 -5.51 7.09 -5.08
CA LYS A 33 -5.90 6.58 -6.41
C LYS A 33 -5.39 5.17 -6.66
N LEU A 34 -4.10 4.92 -6.37
CA LEU A 34 -3.52 3.57 -6.49
C LEU A 34 -4.19 2.56 -5.55
N THR A 35 -4.53 2.99 -4.34
CA THR A 35 -5.27 2.17 -3.38
C THR A 35 -6.64 1.79 -3.92
N PHE A 36 -7.40 2.72 -4.47
CA PHE A 36 -8.71 2.46 -5.06
C PHE A 36 -8.63 1.55 -6.27
N ILE A 37 -7.70 1.79 -7.21
CA ILE A 37 -7.51 0.94 -8.40
C ILE A 37 -7.22 -0.50 -8.00
N ALA A 38 -6.41 -0.71 -6.96
CA ALA A 38 -6.05 -2.06 -6.51
C ALA A 38 -7.14 -2.75 -5.68
N LEU A 39 -7.77 -2.02 -4.75
CA LEU A 39 -8.65 -2.64 -3.75
C LEU A 39 -10.11 -2.73 -4.19
N ILE A 40 -10.62 -1.77 -4.97
CA ILE A 40 -12.03 -1.81 -5.40
C ILE A 40 -12.37 -3.10 -6.16
N PRO A 41 -11.59 -3.53 -7.17
CA PRO A 41 -11.84 -4.80 -7.83
C PRO A 41 -11.80 -6.00 -6.88
N ILE A 42 -10.82 -6.04 -5.98
CA ILE A 42 -10.69 -7.12 -4.99
C ILE A 42 -11.92 -7.18 -4.10
N VAL A 43 -12.38 -6.04 -3.60
CA VAL A 43 -13.58 -5.95 -2.75
C VAL A 43 -14.82 -6.42 -3.51
N ILE A 44 -14.98 -5.98 -4.76
CA ILE A 44 -16.12 -6.39 -5.61
C ILE A 44 -16.09 -7.91 -5.83
N PHE A 45 -14.94 -8.49 -6.14
CA PHE A 45 -14.80 -9.93 -6.31
C PHE A 45 -15.12 -10.68 -5.01
N MET A 46 -14.54 -10.28 -3.88
CA MET A 46 -14.80 -10.92 -2.58
C MET A 46 -16.27 -10.79 -2.14
N THR A 47 -16.89 -9.65 -2.43
CA THR A 47 -18.33 -9.44 -2.15
C THR A 47 -19.19 -10.36 -3.01
N GLY A 48 -18.90 -10.48 -4.31
CA GLY A 48 -19.69 -11.29 -5.22
C GLY A 48 -19.45 -12.80 -5.14
N PHE A 49 -18.22 -13.19 -4.77
CA PHE A 49 -17.80 -14.60 -4.71
C PHE A 49 -17.45 -15.09 -3.29
N GLY A 50 -17.83 -14.37 -2.23
CA GLY A 50 -17.50 -14.74 -0.86
C GLY A 50 -17.95 -16.15 -0.49
N VAL A 51 -19.19 -16.54 -0.83
CA VAL A 51 -19.69 -17.89 -0.56
C VAL A 51 -18.96 -18.95 -1.40
N PRO A 52 -18.80 -18.83 -2.74
CA PRO A 52 -17.97 -19.75 -3.52
C PRO A 52 -16.54 -19.89 -3.00
N ILE A 53 -15.91 -18.79 -2.60
CA ILE A 53 -14.55 -18.78 -2.02
C ILE A 53 -14.53 -19.57 -0.71
N ALA A 54 -15.45 -19.28 0.21
CA ALA A 54 -15.51 -19.96 1.50
C ALA A 54 -15.77 -21.46 1.36
N ARG A 55 -16.68 -21.86 0.48
CA ARG A 55 -16.95 -23.27 0.17
C ARG A 55 -15.72 -23.95 -0.41
N ALA A 56 -15.04 -23.33 -1.38
CA ALA A 56 -13.85 -23.90 -2.00
C ALA A 56 -12.67 -24.09 -1.02
N LEU A 57 -12.53 -23.19 -0.05
CA LEU A 57 -11.40 -23.20 0.89
C LEU A 57 -11.69 -24.02 2.16
N PHE A 58 -12.93 -24.05 2.63
CA PHE A 58 -13.26 -24.54 3.97
C PHE A 58 -14.30 -25.67 4.01
N GLN A 59 -15.06 -25.90 2.95
CA GLN A 59 -16.09 -26.95 2.94
C GLN A 59 -15.45 -28.33 2.76
N TYR A 60 -14.79 -28.84 3.82
CA TYR A 60 -14.26 -30.21 3.87
C TYR A 60 -14.15 -30.71 5.31
N GLY A 61 -14.13 -32.03 5.46
CA GLY A 61 -14.08 -32.67 6.77
C GLY A 61 -15.32 -32.38 7.63
N ALA A 62 -15.10 -31.95 8.87
CA ALA A 62 -16.15 -31.61 9.82
C ALA A 62 -16.80 -30.22 9.56
N TYR A 63 -16.23 -29.39 8.68
CA TYR A 63 -16.72 -28.06 8.36
C TYR A 63 -17.77 -28.14 7.26
N GLY A 64 -19.05 -28.19 7.66
CA GLY A 64 -20.18 -28.40 6.76
C GLY A 64 -20.46 -27.24 5.81
N ALA A 65 -21.33 -27.48 4.82
CA ALA A 65 -21.74 -26.49 3.82
C ALA A 65 -22.37 -25.24 4.42
N GLU A 66 -23.15 -25.38 5.50
CA GLU A 66 -23.82 -24.29 6.21
C GLU A 66 -22.81 -23.35 6.86
N SER A 67 -21.81 -23.89 7.57
CA SER A 67 -20.74 -23.10 8.18
C SER A 67 -19.88 -22.38 7.14
N ALA A 68 -19.60 -23.03 5.99
CA ALA A 68 -18.88 -22.41 4.89
C ALA A 68 -19.69 -21.28 4.25
N GLU A 69 -21.01 -21.41 4.15
CA GLU A 69 -21.90 -20.38 3.64
C GLU A 69 -21.94 -19.15 4.56
N GLN A 70 -22.08 -19.35 5.87
CA GLN A 70 -22.03 -18.26 6.85
C GLN A 70 -20.71 -17.51 6.83
N LEU A 71 -19.58 -18.23 6.73
CA LEU A 71 -18.28 -17.62 6.55
C LEU A 71 -18.21 -16.82 5.27
N GLY A 72 -18.75 -17.35 4.16
CA GLY A 72 -18.80 -16.70 2.87
C GLY A 72 -19.62 -15.42 2.89
N LEU A 73 -20.77 -15.42 3.55
CA LEU A 73 -21.57 -14.22 3.78
C LEU A 73 -20.81 -13.19 4.61
N THR A 74 -20.13 -13.61 5.68
CA THR A 74 -19.31 -12.73 6.49
C THR A 74 -18.19 -12.09 5.66
N ILE A 75 -17.52 -12.86 4.80
CA ILE A 75 -16.51 -12.34 3.84
C ILE A 75 -17.15 -11.31 2.92
N SER A 76 -18.28 -11.63 2.29
CA SER A 76 -18.97 -10.73 1.36
C SER A 76 -19.34 -9.39 2.00
N PHE A 77 -19.94 -9.42 3.18
CA PHE A 77 -20.38 -8.21 3.89
C PHE A 77 -19.22 -7.44 4.55
N SER A 78 -18.09 -8.08 4.85
CA SER A 78 -16.94 -7.44 5.49
C SER A 78 -15.88 -6.97 4.48
N ALA A 79 -15.93 -7.41 3.23
CA ALA A 79 -14.91 -7.13 2.22
C ALA A 79 -14.69 -5.62 1.99
N PHE A 80 -15.76 -4.81 2.06
CA PHE A 80 -15.66 -3.36 1.89
C PHE A 80 -14.72 -2.69 2.90
N THR A 81 -14.48 -3.32 4.06
CA THR A 81 -13.58 -2.83 5.11
C THR A 81 -12.15 -2.58 4.60
N LEU A 82 -11.71 -3.33 3.57
CA LEU A 82 -10.35 -3.22 3.02
C LEU A 82 -10.05 -1.80 2.50
N ILE A 83 -11.03 -1.13 1.92
CA ILE A 83 -10.87 0.21 1.34
C ILE A 83 -10.65 1.26 2.44
N PRO A 84 -11.59 1.48 3.39
CA PRO A 84 -11.41 2.47 4.42
C PRO A 84 -10.22 2.16 5.34
N TYR A 85 -9.93 0.88 5.60
CA TYR A 85 -8.73 0.48 6.35
C TYR A 85 -7.45 0.95 5.66
N ALA A 86 -7.31 0.71 4.35
CA ALA A 86 -6.14 1.14 3.59
C ALA A 86 -6.01 2.67 3.53
N LEU A 87 -7.15 3.40 3.42
CA LEU A 87 -7.16 4.86 3.49
C LEU A 87 -6.73 5.38 4.86
N VAL A 88 -7.22 4.78 5.95
CA VAL A 88 -6.78 5.14 7.30
C VAL A 88 -5.27 4.96 7.43
N LEU A 89 -4.73 3.82 6.98
CA LEU A 89 -3.28 3.58 7.03
C LEU A 89 -2.50 4.64 6.22
N LEU A 90 -3.01 5.05 5.06
CA LEU A 90 -2.39 6.09 4.25
C LEU A 90 -2.44 7.45 4.96
N HIS A 91 -3.60 7.82 5.54
CA HIS A 91 -3.76 9.05 6.29
C HIS A 91 -2.83 9.11 7.51
N LEU A 92 -2.75 8.01 8.28
CA LEU A 92 -1.86 7.93 9.45
C LEU A 92 -0.39 8.15 9.06
N ARG A 93 0.04 7.60 7.90
CA ARG A 93 1.41 7.79 7.41
C ARG A 93 1.72 9.25 7.07
N VAL A 94 0.75 9.99 6.52
CA VAL A 94 0.93 11.42 6.26
C VAL A 94 1.12 12.20 7.56
N PHE A 95 0.33 11.88 8.59
CA PHE A 95 0.49 12.52 9.90
C PHE A 95 1.83 12.18 10.55
N TYR A 96 2.28 10.91 10.48
CA TYR A 96 3.60 10.51 10.99
C TYR A 96 4.75 11.16 10.23
N ALA A 97 4.64 11.29 8.91
CA ALA A 97 5.64 12.00 8.10
C ALA A 97 5.75 13.49 8.47
N ARG A 98 4.68 14.07 9.03
CA ARG A 98 4.63 15.45 9.53
C ARG A 98 4.96 15.57 11.03
N GLU A 99 5.47 14.49 11.63
CA GLU A 99 5.80 14.43 13.07
C GLU A 99 4.61 14.69 14.02
N GLU A 100 3.38 14.50 13.52
CA GLU A 100 2.15 14.67 14.29
C GLU A 100 1.72 13.36 14.95
N ALA A 101 2.04 13.15 16.23
CA ALA A 101 1.70 11.92 16.96
C ALA A 101 0.27 11.92 17.52
N TRP A 102 -0.25 13.08 17.95
CA TRP A 102 -1.55 13.17 18.61
C TRP A 102 -2.74 12.98 17.67
N THR A 103 -2.66 13.52 16.44
CA THR A 103 -3.73 13.39 15.45
C THR A 103 -4.04 11.93 15.10
N PRO A 104 -3.06 11.05 14.82
CA PRO A 104 -3.27 9.61 14.67
C PRO A 104 -3.98 8.97 15.87
N THR A 105 -3.60 9.34 17.09
CA THR A 105 -4.21 8.81 18.32
C THR A 105 -5.70 9.13 18.39
N PHE A 106 -6.11 10.35 18.09
CA PHE A 106 -7.53 10.73 18.05
C PHE A 106 -8.31 10.02 16.94
N ILE A 107 -7.70 9.80 15.77
CA ILE A 107 -8.34 9.03 14.69
C ILE A 107 -8.59 7.59 15.15
N ILE A 108 -7.59 6.95 15.76
CA ILE A 108 -7.71 5.57 16.27
C ILE A 108 -8.76 5.50 17.39
N ALA A 109 -8.78 6.48 18.29
CA ALA A 109 -9.81 6.57 19.35
C ALA A 109 -11.21 6.68 18.74
N GLY A 110 -11.40 7.49 17.70
CA GLY A 110 -12.68 7.63 16.98
C GLY A 110 -13.10 6.32 16.30
N ILE A 111 -12.16 5.60 15.68
CA ILE A 111 -12.41 4.28 15.09
C ILE A 111 -12.89 3.31 16.18
N THR A 112 -12.18 3.27 17.29
CA THR A 112 -12.47 2.36 18.40
C THR A 112 -13.83 2.66 19.01
N LEU A 113 -14.13 3.93 19.26
CA LEU A 113 -15.44 4.35 19.80
C LEU A 113 -16.58 3.94 18.86
N THR A 114 -16.45 4.17 17.56
CA THR A 114 -17.45 3.77 16.56
C THR A 114 -17.66 2.26 16.57
N LYS A 115 -16.57 1.48 16.62
CA LYS A 115 -16.64 0.01 16.70
C LYS A 115 -17.36 -0.46 17.97
N ILE A 116 -17.03 0.10 19.12
CA ILE A 116 -17.67 -0.24 20.40
C ILE A 116 -19.17 0.02 20.32
N VAL A 117 -19.57 1.22 19.88
CA VAL A 117 -21.00 1.58 19.78
C VAL A 117 -21.75 0.63 18.86
N LEU A 118 -21.23 0.37 17.65
CA LEU A 118 -21.89 -0.50 16.69
C LEU A 118 -21.91 -1.97 17.14
N THR A 119 -20.86 -2.44 17.83
CA THR A 119 -20.79 -3.79 18.39
C THR A 119 -21.84 -3.98 19.48
N LEU A 120 -22.04 -2.97 20.35
CA LEU A 120 -23.06 -3.03 21.40
C LEU A 120 -24.49 -2.95 20.82
N LEU A 121 -24.67 -2.31 19.68
CA LEU A 121 -25.97 -2.23 18.99
C LEU A 121 -26.30 -3.52 18.21
N ALA A 122 -25.32 -4.29 17.76
CA ALA A 122 -25.54 -5.48 16.94
C ALA A 122 -26.51 -6.51 17.56
N PRO A 123 -26.41 -6.90 18.84
CA PRO A 123 -27.36 -7.83 19.45
C PRO A 123 -28.77 -7.26 19.62
N LEU A 124 -28.92 -5.91 19.63
CA LEU A 124 -30.21 -5.24 19.70
C LEU A 124 -30.93 -5.24 18.35
N MET A 125 -30.21 -5.39 17.25
CA MET A 125 -30.77 -5.40 15.89
C MET A 125 -31.29 -6.77 15.46
N THR A 126 -30.76 -7.87 16.05
CA THR A 126 -31.18 -9.22 15.71
C THR A 126 -30.91 -10.19 16.84
N SER A 127 -31.82 -11.16 17.03
CA SER A 127 -31.66 -12.25 17.99
C SER A 127 -30.99 -13.47 17.38
N ASN A 128 -30.73 -13.48 16.07
CA ASN A 128 -30.10 -14.60 15.38
C ASN A 128 -28.56 -14.49 15.52
N PRO A 129 -27.88 -15.46 16.15
CA PRO A 129 -26.45 -15.42 16.36
C PRO A 129 -25.62 -15.26 15.09
N ASP A 130 -26.03 -15.91 14.00
CA ASP A 130 -25.33 -15.87 12.72
C ASP A 130 -25.33 -14.46 12.09
N ARG A 131 -26.49 -13.80 12.20
CA ARG A 131 -26.61 -12.39 11.75
C ARG A 131 -25.81 -11.45 12.64
N VAL A 132 -25.70 -11.73 13.93
CA VAL A 132 -24.82 -10.93 14.84
C VAL A 132 -23.38 -11.00 14.36
N VAL A 133 -22.85 -12.16 13.97
CA VAL A 133 -21.47 -12.30 13.46
C VAL A 133 -21.26 -11.45 12.19
N ILE A 134 -22.19 -11.46 11.26
CA ILE A 134 -22.14 -10.62 10.06
C ILE A 134 -22.16 -9.14 10.43
N LEU A 135 -23.02 -8.74 11.37
CA LEU A 135 -23.12 -7.36 11.85
C LEU A 135 -21.82 -6.90 12.54
N LEU A 136 -21.15 -7.77 13.29
CA LEU A 136 -19.86 -7.46 13.92
C LEU A 136 -18.77 -7.21 12.88
N GLY A 137 -18.70 -8.03 11.82
CA GLY A 137 -17.80 -7.80 10.68
C GLY A 137 -18.08 -6.46 10.00
N THR A 138 -19.36 -6.15 9.78
CA THR A 138 -19.81 -4.89 9.19
C THR A 138 -19.50 -3.70 10.10
N ALA A 139 -19.71 -3.82 11.41
CA ALA A 139 -19.37 -2.80 12.42
C ALA A 139 -17.87 -2.46 12.41
N ASN A 140 -17.03 -3.48 12.25
CA ASN A 140 -15.58 -3.27 12.09
C ASN A 140 -15.28 -2.41 10.86
N GLY A 141 -15.95 -2.66 9.73
CA GLY A 141 -15.83 -1.87 8.51
C GLY A 141 -16.26 -0.41 8.71
N PHE A 142 -17.40 -0.17 9.32
CA PHE A 142 -17.89 1.19 9.60
C PHE A 142 -16.98 1.95 10.58
N GLY A 143 -16.33 1.25 11.51
CA GLY A 143 -15.29 1.85 12.33
C GLY A 143 -14.15 2.44 11.49
N PHE A 144 -13.67 1.71 10.49
CA PHE A 144 -12.65 2.23 9.58
C PHE A 144 -13.18 3.31 8.64
N VAL A 145 -14.45 3.25 8.24
CA VAL A 145 -15.09 4.34 7.47
C VAL A 145 -15.05 5.64 8.28
N SER A 146 -15.43 5.60 9.56
CA SER A 146 -15.36 6.78 10.43
C SER A 146 -13.93 7.34 10.53
N GLY A 147 -12.93 6.45 10.68
CA GLY A 147 -11.51 6.84 10.69
C GLY A 147 -11.04 7.46 9.38
N ALA A 148 -11.44 6.90 8.23
CA ALA A 148 -11.11 7.44 6.92
C ALA A 148 -11.75 8.82 6.70
N VAL A 149 -13.00 9.02 7.14
CA VAL A 149 -13.70 10.31 7.07
C VAL A 149 -13.03 11.35 7.98
N ILE A 150 -12.76 11.00 9.24
CA ILE A 150 -12.09 11.90 10.19
C ILE A 150 -10.70 12.27 9.67
N GLY A 151 -9.89 11.27 9.28
CA GLY A 151 -8.54 11.48 8.76
C GLY A 151 -8.53 12.32 7.49
N GLY A 152 -9.41 12.02 6.53
CA GLY A 152 -9.56 12.78 5.29
C GLY A 152 -10.00 14.23 5.55
N PHE A 153 -10.92 14.47 6.46
CA PHE A 153 -11.35 15.81 6.84
C PHE A 153 -10.22 16.63 7.46
N LEU A 154 -9.48 16.04 8.40
CA LEU A 154 -8.34 16.69 9.04
C LEU A 154 -7.23 17.01 8.04
N LEU A 155 -6.91 16.07 7.12
CA LEU A 155 -5.92 16.29 6.07
C LEU A 155 -6.37 17.36 5.09
N LYS A 156 -7.66 17.38 4.69
CA LYS A 156 -8.20 18.43 3.83
C LYS A 156 -8.06 19.82 4.47
N ARG A 157 -8.26 19.93 5.77
CA ARG A 157 -8.05 21.19 6.51
C ARG A 157 -6.58 21.64 6.52
N LYS A 158 -5.64 20.67 6.59
CA LYS A 158 -4.20 20.96 6.73
C LYS A 158 -3.48 21.10 5.38
N LEU A 159 -3.89 20.33 4.38
CA LEU A 159 -3.23 20.24 3.06
C LEU A 159 -4.04 20.95 1.96
N GLY A 160 -5.26 21.42 2.24
CA GLY A 160 -6.13 22.01 1.24
C GLY A 160 -6.79 20.98 0.33
N SER A 161 -6.72 21.17 -0.99
CA SER A 161 -7.36 20.26 -1.95
C SER A 161 -6.63 18.92 -2.04
N LEU A 162 -7.35 17.82 -1.83
CA LEU A 162 -6.84 16.44 -1.94
C LEU A 162 -7.18 15.80 -3.31
N GLY A 163 -7.36 16.59 -4.36
CA GLY A 163 -7.64 16.06 -5.70
C GLY A 163 -8.96 15.29 -5.81
N GLY A 164 -9.99 15.71 -5.10
CA GLY A 164 -11.26 14.98 -4.97
C GLY A 164 -11.90 14.56 -6.30
N LYS A 165 -11.88 15.43 -7.32
CA LYS A 165 -12.40 15.08 -8.66
C LYS A 165 -11.63 13.93 -9.30
N ALA A 166 -10.30 13.95 -9.24
CA ALA A 166 -9.46 12.91 -9.80
C ALA A 166 -9.63 11.58 -9.05
N VAL A 167 -9.73 11.62 -7.72
CA VAL A 167 -10.00 10.43 -6.90
C VAL A 167 -11.38 9.86 -7.22
N THR A 168 -12.42 10.69 -7.29
CA THR A 168 -13.78 10.25 -7.65
C THR A 168 -13.81 9.60 -9.03
N GLN A 169 -13.16 10.18 -10.04
CA GLN A 169 -13.05 9.58 -11.36
C GLN A 169 -12.38 8.20 -11.31
N THR A 170 -11.31 8.06 -10.53
CA THR A 170 -10.63 6.79 -10.33
C THR A 170 -11.55 5.74 -9.69
N VAL A 171 -12.30 6.14 -8.64
CA VAL A 171 -13.27 5.26 -7.97
C VAL A 171 -14.37 4.80 -8.94
N LEU A 172 -14.92 5.71 -9.74
CA LEU A 172 -15.96 5.37 -10.72
C LEU A 172 -15.44 4.38 -11.78
N TRP A 173 -14.25 4.60 -12.34
CA TRP A 173 -13.65 3.70 -13.30
C TRP A 173 -13.31 2.34 -12.69
N ALA A 174 -12.74 2.30 -11.49
CA ALA A 174 -12.40 1.05 -10.81
C ALA A 174 -13.67 0.26 -10.44
N SER A 175 -14.72 0.95 -9.97
CA SER A 175 -16.00 0.32 -9.66
C SER A 175 -16.69 -0.19 -10.90
N GLY A 176 -16.78 0.59 -11.97
CA GLY A 176 -17.37 0.18 -13.23
C GLY A 176 -16.66 -1.03 -13.86
N ALA A 177 -15.32 -0.98 -13.88
CA ALA A 177 -14.51 -2.09 -14.38
C ALA A 177 -14.67 -3.36 -13.53
N GLY A 178 -14.68 -3.21 -12.20
CA GLY A 178 -14.89 -4.32 -11.28
C GLY A 178 -16.28 -4.94 -11.43
N LEU A 179 -17.32 -4.14 -11.61
CA LEU A 179 -18.68 -4.64 -11.84
C LEU A 179 -18.79 -5.39 -13.18
N VAL A 180 -18.18 -4.90 -14.25
CA VAL A 180 -18.13 -5.64 -15.53
C VAL A 180 -17.40 -6.97 -15.35
N GLY A 181 -16.25 -6.97 -14.68
CA GLY A 181 -15.51 -8.19 -14.34
C GLY A 181 -16.36 -9.18 -13.53
N LEU A 182 -17.11 -8.67 -12.54
CA LEU A 182 -18.02 -9.48 -11.73
C LEU A 182 -19.11 -10.13 -12.56
N VAL A 183 -19.79 -9.36 -13.43
CA VAL A 183 -20.85 -9.88 -14.30
C VAL A 183 -20.32 -10.96 -15.23
N VAL A 184 -19.18 -10.74 -15.89
CA VAL A 184 -18.52 -11.73 -16.75
C VAL A 184 -18.24 -13.02 -15.98
N SER A 185 -17.64 -12.90 -14.81
CA SER A 185 -17.31 -14.06 -13.96
C SER A 185 -18.55 -14.77 -13.43
N TRP A 186 -19.61 -14.05 -13.11
CA TRP A 186 -20.89 -14.61 -12.67
C TRP A 186 -21.59 -15.40 -13.77
N VAL A 187 -21.62 -14.88 -15.00
CA VAL A 187 -22.18 -15.59 -16.16
C VAL A 187 -21.41 -16.89 -16.39
N LEU A 188 -20.10 -16.85 -16.33
CA LEU A 188 -19.25 -18.06 -16.45
C LEU A 188 -19.46 -19.03 -15.28
N TYR A 189 -19.57 -18.53 -14.07
CA TYR A 189 -19.86 -19.36 -12.89
C TYR A 189 -21.17 -20.13 -13.05
N TRP A 190 -22.22 -19.47 -13.53
CA TRP A 190 -23.51 -20.11 -13.81
C TRP A 190 -23.40 -21.14 -14.94
N GLY A 191 -22.71 -20.80 -16.03
CA GLY A 191 -22.45 -21.72 -17.14
C GLY A 191 -21.72 -22.98 -16.71
N VAL A 192 -20.68 -22.81 -15.92
CA VAL A 192 -19.88 -23.94 -15.36
C VAL A 192 -20.73 -24.78 -14.40
N ASN A 193 -21.55 -24.17 -13.55
CA ASN A 193 -22.44 -24.90 -12.64
C ASN A 193 -23.55 -25.69 -13.38
N PHE A 194 -23.96 -25.22 -14.53
CA PHE A 194 -24.90 -25.95 -15.37
C PHE A 194 -24.30 -27.21 -16.00
N LEU A 195 -22.98 -27.18 -16.28
CA LEU A 195 -22.27 -28.28 -16.94
C LEU A 195 -21.63 -29.27 -15.96
N LEU A 196 -21.32 -28.85 -14.72
CA LEU A 196 -20.64 -29.66 -13.73
C LEU A 196 -21.59 -30.04 -12.58
N PRO A 197 -21.48 -31.25 -12.01
CA PRO A 197 -22.28 -31.65 -10.86
C PRO A 197 -21.99 -30.78 -9.63
N GLU A 198 -23.00 -30.62 -8.75
CA GLU A 198 -22.91 -29.79 -7.55
C GLU A 198 -21.89 -30.31 -6.51
N ASN A 199 -21.64 -31.62 -6.49
CA ASN A 199 -20.75 -32.29 -5.53
C ASN A 199 -19.34 -32.47 -6.09
N LEU A 200 -18.65 -31.37 -6.34
CA LEU A 200 -17.26 -31.41 -6.79
C LEU A 200 -16.28 -31.60 -5.60
N PRO A 201 -15.18 -32.34 -5.80
CA PRO A 201 -14.10 -32.38 -4.83
C PRO A 201 -13.59 -30.96 -4.52
N SER A 202 -13.21 -30.70 -3.27
CA SER A 202 -12.76 -29.35 -2.81
C SER A 202 -11.67 -28.77 -3.71
N ILE A 203 -10.76 -29.60 -4.22
CA ILE A 203 -9.68 -29.17 -5.11
C ILE A 203 -10.20 -28.64 -6.45
N VAL A 204 -11.24 -29.25 -7.00
CA VAL A 204 -11.87 -28.80 -8.25
C VAL A 204 -12.62 -27.49 -8.04
N SER A 205 -13.31 -27.35 -6.89
CA SER A 205 -13.96 -26.12 -6.49
C SER A 205 -12.97 -24.97 -6.32
N LEU A 206 -11.79 -25.24 -5.74
CA LEU A 206 -10.71 -24.28 -5.59
C LEU A 206 -10.16 -23.82 -6.95
N ILE A 207 -9.88 -24.76 -7.86
CA ILE A 207 -9.42 -24.46 -9.21
C ILE A 207 -10.48 -23.62 -9.95
N LYS A 208 -11.75 -23.99 -9.84
CA LYS A 208 -12.85 -23.23 -10.43
C LYS A 208 -12.88 -21.77 -9.96
N VAL A 209 -12.80 -21.53 -8.64
CA VAL A 209 -12.77 -20.17 -8.07
C VAL A 209 -11.52 -19.42 -8.50
N ALA A 210 -10.37 -20.08 -8.55
CA ALA A 210 -9.11 -19.49 -9.01
C ALA A 210 -9.19 -19.05 -10.49
N VAL A 211 -9.72 -19.89 -11.37
CA VAL A 211 -9.91 -19.57 -12.78
C VAL A 211 -10.87 -18.40 -12.95
N LEU A 212 -11.99 -18.39 -12.21
CA LEU A 212 -12.94 -17.27 -12.24
C LEU A 212 -12.31 -15.96 -11.74
N GLY A 213 -11.45 -16.04 -10.74
CA GLY A 213 -10.68 -14.90 -10.26
C GLY A 213 -9.71 -14.34 -11.31
N ILE A 214 -9.03 -15.21 -12.06
CA ILE A 214 -8.17 -14.82 -13.18
C ILE A 214 -8.99 -14.15 -14.28
N ILE A 215 -10.12 -14.73 -14.67
CA ILE A 215 -11.01 -14.16 -15.68
C ILE A 215 -11.55 -12.80 -15.23
N PHE A 216 -11.95 -12.70 -13.96
CA PHE A 216 -12.36 -11.43 -13.35
C PHE A 216 -11.26 -10.36 -13.47
N LEU A 217 -10.02 -10.70 -13.12
CA LEU A 217 -8.89 -9.78 -13.22
C LEU A 217 -8.62 -9.35 -14.66
N ILE A 218 -8.67 -10.29 -15.61
CA ILE A 218 -8.49 -10.00 -17.04
C ILE A 218 -9.61 -9.07 -17.53
N ALA A 219 -10.87 -9.38 -17.26
CA ALA A 219 -12.01 -8.57 -17.70
C ALA A 219 -11.94 -7.15 -17.08
N THR A 220 -11.68 -7.07 -15.78
CA THR A 220 -11.50 -5.79 -15.08
C THR A 220 -10.32 -5.00 -15.64
N GLY A 221 -9.19 -5.65 -15.87
CA GLY A 221 -7.99 -5.03 -16.43
C GLY A 221 -8.22 -4.51 -17.85
N LEU A 222 -8.94 -5.23 -18.70
CA LEU A 222 -9.32 -4.82 -20.05
C LEU A 222 -10.22 -3.57 -20.04
N VAL A 223 -11.16 -3.49 -19.12
CA VAL A 223 -12.02 -2.31 -18.98
C VAL A 223 -11.20 -1.13 -18.44
N LEU A 224 -10.37 -1.34 -17.42
CA LEU A 224 -9.48 -0.30 -16.87
C LEU A 224 -8.49 0.20 -17.91
N SER A 225 -7.97 -0.66 -18.79
CA SER A 225 -7.01 -0.25 -19.83
C SER A 225 -7.62 0.76 -20.84
N LYS A 226 -8.95 0.79 -20.97
CA LYS A 226 -9.67 1.78 -21.78
C LYS A 226 -9.87 3.11 -21.04
N SER A 227 -9.61 3.15 -19.74
CA SER A 227 -9.66 4.39 -18.96
C SER A 227 -8.51 5.31 -19.33
N SER A 228 -8.73 6.62 -19.24
CA SER A 228 -7.69 7.63 -19.41
C SER A 228 -6.90 7.90 -18.14
N LEU A 229 -6.95 6.99 -17.16
CA LEU A 229 -6.27 7.15 -15.87
C LEU A 229 -4.74 6.98 -16.04
N PRO A 230 -3.93 7.98 -15.69
CA PRO A 230 -2.47 7.92 -15.84
C PRO A 230 -1.84 6.74 -15.08
N GLU A 231 -2.38 6.42 -13.90
CA GLU A 231 -1.88 5.33 -13.06
C GLU A 231 -2.07 3.96 -13.73
N VAL A 232 -3.18 3.78 -14.45
CA VAL A 232 -3.46 2.55 -15.20
C VAL A 232 -2.51 2.44 -16.40
N GLN A 233 -2.23 3.55 -17.07
CA GLN A 233 -1.28 3.57 -18.20
C GLN A 233 0.15 3.21 -17.76
N ASN A 234 0.57 3.64 -16.58
CA ASN A 234 1.87 3.27 -16.01
C ASN A 234 1.94 1.77 -15.69
N LEU A 235 0.88 1.21 -15.09
CA LEU A 235 0.79 -0.23 -14.83
C LEU A 235 0.77 -1.02 -16.14
N ALA A 236 0.02 -0.57 -17.14
CA ALA A 236 -0.06 -1.19 -18.45
C ALA A 236 1.32 -1.23 -19.15
N ARG A 237 2.12 -0.15 -19.04
CA ARG A 237 3.52 -0.13 -19.54
C ARG A 237 4.39 -1.17 -18.82
N ALA A 238 4.26 -1.29 -17.51
CA ALA A 238 5.02 -2.30 -16.78
C ALA A 238 4.64 -3.72 -17.21
N LEU A 239 3.36 -3.99 -17.46
CA LEU A 239 2.87 -5.28 -17.93
C LEU A 239 3.28 -5.59 -19.37
N GLN A 240 3.44 -4.59 -20.24
CA GLN A 240 3.96 -4.79 -21.61
C GLN A 240 5.39 -5.36 -21.66
N ARG A 241 6.16 -5.20 -20.57
CA ARG A 241 7.50 -5.80 -20.46
C ARG A 241 7.48 -7.34 -20.35
N ILE A 242 6.30 -7.91 -20.05
CA ILE A 242 6.13 -9.36 -20.00
C ILE A 242 5.97 -9.90 -21.43
N PRO A 243 6.77 -10.88 -21.87
CA PRO A 243 6.69 -11.46 -23.21
C PRO A 243 5.27 -11.96 -23.52
N GLY A 244 4.69 -11.51 -24.63
CA GLY A 244 3.35 -11.90 -25.09
C GLY A 244 2.22 -10.96 -24.67
N MET A 245 2.37 -10.13 -23.62
CA MET A 245 1.33 -9.18 -23.17
C MET A 245 1.23 -7.94 -24.05
N SER A 246 2.26 -7.58 -24.77
CA SER A 246 2.30 -6.37 -25.64
C SER A 246 1.25 -6.39 -26.76
N ARG A 247 0.75 -7.56 -27.16
CA ARG A 247 -0.29 -7.70 -28.18
C ARG A 247 -1.69 -7.32 -27.68
N PHE A 248 -1.94 -7.44 -26.38
CA PHE A 248 -3.26 -7.23 -25.76
C PHE A 248 -3.41 -5.86 -25.09
N ILE A 249 -2.30 -5.24 -24.73
CA ILE A 249 -2.32 -3.98 -23.97
C ILE A 249 -1.80 -2.85 -24.87
N LYS A 250 -2.70 -1.96 -25.29
CA LYS A 250 -2.35 -0.70 -25.97
C LYS A 250 -2.16 0.39 -24.91
N VAL A 251 -0.98 0.98 -24.87
CA VAL A 251 -0.64 2.09 -23.97
C VAL A 251 -0.63 3.40 -24.76
N ASP A 252 -1.37 4.38 -24.26
CA ASP A 252 -1.28 5.75 -24.74
C ASP A 252 -0.16 6.47 -23.97
N SER A 253 1.03 6.49 -24.58
CA SER A 253 2.24 7.05 -23.97
C SER A 253 2.12 8.53 -23.62
N SER A 254 1.20 9.26 -24.28
CA SER A 254 1.00 10.70 -24.04
C SER A 254 0.30 11.01 -22.72
N LYS A 255 -0.37 10.02 -22.11
CA LYS A 255 -1.17 10.17 -20.89
C LYS A 255 -0.54 9.53 -19.65
N ALA A 256 0.56 8.83 -19.84
CA ALA A 256 1.26 8.25 -18.72
C ALA A 256 1.97 9.35 -17.93
N ILE A 257 1.79 9.37 -16.62
CA ILE A 257 2.60 10.20 -15.74
C ILE A 257 4.04 9.72 -15.90
N GLU A 258 4.92 10.56 -16.41
CA GLU A 258 6.33 10.41 -16.20
C GLU A 258 6.50 10.50 -14.67
N LEU A 259 6.70 9.33 -14.05
CA LEU A 259 7.22 9.33 -12.69
C LEU A 259 8.58 9.98 -12.87
N GLU A 260 8.67 11.27 -12.55
CA GLU A 260 9.95 11.93 -12.36
C GLU A 260 10.78 10.97 -11.53
N GLU A 261 11.74 10.30 -12.18
CA GLU A 261 12.77 9.60 -11.45
C GLU A 261 13.25 10.63 -10.44
N PRO A 262 13.26 10.29 -9.14
CA PRO A 262 13.79 11.22 -8.17
C PRO A 262 15.12 11.65 -8.76
N ASP A 263 15.33 12.97 -8.86
CA ASP A 263 16.61 13.55 -9.21
C ASP A 263 17.58 13.05 -8.14
N VAL A 264 18.00 11.79 -8.33
CA VAL A 264 19.10 11.21 -7.59
C VAL A 264 20.24 12.05 -8.12
N PRO A 265 20.77 13.00 -7.32
CA PRO A 265 21.93 13.73 -7.77
C PRO A 265 22.90 12.63 -8.19
N GLU A 266 23.25 12.62 -9.47
CA GLU A 266 24.19 11.68 -10.03
C GLU A 266 25.38 11.76 -9.07
N ILE A 267 25.46 10.78 -8.18
CA ILE A 267 26.67 10.60 -7.37
C ILE A 267 27.66 10.15 -8.43
N ARG A 268 28.18 11.16 -9.16
CA ARG A 268 29.34 10.93 -9.98
C ARG A 268 30.33 10.30 -9.03
N PRO A 269 30.79 9.07 -9.32
CA PRO A 269 31.82 8.49 -8.50
C PRO A 269 32.94 9.54 -8.47
N VAL A 270 33.20 10.11 -7.29
CA VAL A 270 34.23 11.12 -7.06
C VAL A 270 35.63 10.48 -7.24
N PHE A 271 35.68 9.34 -7.85
CA PHE A 271 36.87 8.65 -8.29
C PHE A 271 37.08 8.88 -9.81
N SER A 272 37.27 10.15 -10.19
CA SER A 272 38.09 10.43 -11.38
C SER A 272 39.54 10.11 -11.00
N GLN A 273 40.30 9.49 -11.91
CA GLN A 273 41.74 9.25 -11.71
C GLN A 273 42.51 10.54 -11.36
N ASP A 274 41.95 11.72 -11.63
CA ASP A 274 42.48 13.03 -11.27
C ASP A 274 42.35 13.37 -9.78
N ALA A 275 41.52 12.68 -9.01
CA ALA A 275 41.39 12.87 -7.57
C ALA A 275 42.61 12.29 -6.79
N PHE A 276 43.48 11.51 -7.43
CA PHE A 276 44.72 10.97 -6.89
C PHE A 276 45.93 11.90 -7.09
N ASN A 277 45.77 13.06 -7.69
CA ASN A 277 46.84 14.03 -7.76
C ASN A 277 47.10 14.67 -6.37
N ALA A 278 48.15 14.20 -5.70
CA ALA A 278 48.58 14.64 -4.36
C ALA A 278 48.99 16.13 -4.29
N THR A 279 48.85 16.88 -5.37
CA THR A 279 49.18 18.34 -5.44
C THR A 279 47.98 19.26 -5.27
N LEU A 280 46.75 18.73 -5.20
CA LEU A 280 45.57 19.56 -4.93
C LEU A 280 45.39 19.72 -3.40
N VAL A 281 45.87 20.80 -2.89
CA VAL A 281 45.54 21.25 -1.53
C VAL A 281 44.07 21.58 -1.50
N PRO A 282 43.26 20.92 -0.66
CA PRO A 282 41.83 21.23 -0.57
C PRO A 282 41.65 22.69 -0.14
N PRO A 283 40.67 23.42 -0.72
CA PRO A 283 40.44 24.81 -0.34
C PRO A 283 40.14 24.91 1.15
N PRO A 284 40.56 26.01 1.81
CA PRO A 284 40.32 26.21 3.24
C PRO A 284 38.82 26.17 3.50
N MET A 285 38.40 25.24 4.36
CA MET A 285 36.99 25.09 4.72
C MET A 285 36.54 26.25 5.60
N SER A 286 35.41 26.89 5.25
CA SER A 286 34.81 27.95 6.05
C SER A 286 34.56 27.47 7.48
N ALA A 287 34.99 28.29 8.46
CA ALA A 287 34.78 28.06 9.89
C ALA A 287 33.24 27.99 10.15
N GLY A 288 32.75 26.85 10.62
CA GLY A 288 31.35 26.74 11.05
C GLY A 288 30.77 25.31 11.15
N ILE A 289 31.44 24.29 10.62
CA ILE A 289 30.95 22.91 10.75
C ILE A 289 31.78 22.20 11.82
N VAL A 290 31.18 21.97 12.99
CA VAL A 290 31.74 21.08 14.02
C VAL A 290 31.71 19.66 13.48
N ARG A 291 32.80 19.23 12.85
CA ARG A 291 32.97 17.83 12.46
C ARG A 291 33.51 17.09 13.69
N GLY A 292 32.94 15.92 13.98
CA GLY A 292 33.51 14.99 14.91
C GLY A 292 34.98 14.66 14.58
N PRO A 293 35.74 14.04 15.47
CA PRO A 293 37.16 13.76 15.27
C PRO A 293 37.38 12.98 13.96
N ARG A 294 38.37 13.40 13.15
CA ARG A 294 38.71 12.68 11.91
C ARG A 294 39.22 11.29 12.29
N LEU A 295 38.50 10.28 11.86
CA LEU A 295 38.88 8.89 12.03
C LEU A 295 39.95 8.54 10.97
N VAL A 296 41.21 8.67 11.31
CA VAL A 296 42.37 8.30 10.49
C VAL A 296 43.35 7.46 11.35
N PRO A 297 44.15 6.58 10.74
CA PRO A 297 45.17 5.83 11.48
C PRO A 297 46.06 6.78 12.30
N GLY A 298 46.25 6.46 13.58
CA GLY A 298 46.97 7.29 14.51
C GLY A 298 46.16 8.33 15.27
N ALA A 299 44.91 8.59 14.90
CA ALA A 299 44.06 9.54 15.60
C ALA A 299 43.71 9.06 17.01
N PRO A 300 43.81 9.94 18.04
CA PRO A 300 43.33 9.61 19.37
C PRO A 300 41.80 9.72 19.43
N VAL A 301 41.16 8.78 20.11
CA VAL A 301 39.71 8.77 20.39
C VAL A 301 39.49 8.53 21.89
N SER A 302 38.30 8.86 22.39
CA SER A 302 37.96 8.75 23.82
C SER A 302 38.98 9.47 24.72
N ASP A 303 39.12 10.78 24.53
CA ASP A 303 40.01 11.65 25.30
C ASP A 303 41.48 11.21 25.29
N GLY A 304 41.92 10.57 24.22
CA GLY A 304 43.29 10.11 24.05
C GLY A 304 43.59 8.72 24.59
N ARG A 305 42.59 8.06 25.18
CA ARG A 305 42.75 6.72 25.77
C ARG A 305 43.05 5.63 24.73
N PHE A 306 42.51 5.78 23.52
CA PHE A 306 42.72 4.84 22.44
C PHE A 306 43.30 5.54 21.21
N ARG A 307 44.19 4.86 20.49
CA ARG A 307 44.67 5.25 19.16
C ARG A 307 44.14 4.30 18.11
N LEU A 308 43.59 4.85 17.02
CA LEU A 308 43.13 4.10 15.87
C LEU A 308 44.33 3.53 15.11
N LEU A 309 44.36 2.24 14.82
CA LEU A 309 45.41 1.58 14.07
C LEU A 309 45.02 1.33 12.62
N GLN A 310 43.92 0.63 12.39
CA GLN A 310 43.52 0.20 11.08
C GLN A 310 42.01 0.28 10.95
N ASP A 311 41.53 0.74 9.76
CA ASP A 311 40.12 0.74 9.37
C ASP A 311 39.73 -0.65 8.86
N HIS A 312 38.66 -1.23 9.41
CA HIS A 312 38.09 -2.51 9.02
C HIS A 312 36.80 -2.34 8.20
N GLY A 313 36.52 -1.12 7.75
CA GLY A 313 35.38 -0.81 6.89
C GLY A 313 34.18 -0.20 7.63
N ALA A 314 33.18 0.21 6.84
CA ALA A 314 31.99 0.88 7.32
C ALA A 314 30.73 0.06 6.96
N VAL A 315 29.76 0.06 7.90
CA VAL A 315 28.39 -0.33 7.64
C VAL A 315 27.49 0.89 7.86
N THR A 316 26.26 0.84 7.39
CA THR A 316 25.34 1.97 7.48
C THR A 316 25.23 2.52 8.91
N GLY A 317 25.84 3.70 9.13
CA GLY A 317 25.83 4.41 10.42
C GLY A 317 26.97 4.06 11.40
N ALA A 318 27.90 3.16 11.06
CA ALA A 318 29.03 2.83 11.91
C ALA A 318 30.30 2.52 11.11
N GLN A 319 31.45 2.91 11.65
CA GLN A 319 32.78 2.61 11.09
C GLN A 319 33.56 1.79 12.11
N PHE A 320 34.17 0.69 11.68
CA PHE A 320 34.89 -0.23 12.55
C PHE A 320 36.39 0.02 12.47
N TRP A 321 37.02 0.24 13.64
CA TRP A 321 38.45 0.50 13.76
C TRP A 321 39.10 -0.44 14.75
N GLN A 322 40.27 -0.94 14.39
CA GLN A 322 41.15 -1.52 15.36
C GLN A 322 41.84 -0.38 16.14
N ALA A 323 41.71 -0.39 17.43
CA ALA A 323 42.30 0.63 18.29
C ALA A 323 43.19 -0.03 19.35
N ARG A 324 44.25 0.68 19.75
CA ARG A 324 45.16 0.27 20.83
C ARG A 324 44.97 1.21 22.01
N GLU A 325 44.79 0.64 23.20
CA GLU A 325 44.77 1.39 24.43
C GLU A 325 46.17 1.93 24.72
N GLN A 326 46.28 3.23 25.00
CA GLN A 326 47.50 3.83 25.48
C GLN A 326 47.53 3.66 27.00
N ALA A 327 48.47 2.84 27.50
CA ALA A 327 48.72 2.80 28.93
C ALA A 327 49.17 4.21 29.39
N THR A 328 48.51 4.73 30.39
CA THR A 328 48.88 5.94 31.12
C THR A 328 50.20 5.74 31.84
#